data_2c438701c5ad2305b7266a0c3ab92237
#
_entry.id   2c438701c5ad2305b7266a0c3ab92237
#
_cell.length_a   1.000
_cell.length_b   1.000
_cell.length_c   1.000
_cell.angle_alpha   90.00
_cell.angle_beta   90.00
_cell.angle_gamma   90.00
#
_symmetry.space_group_name_H-M   'P 1'
#
loop_
_entity.id
_entity.type
_entity.pdbx_description
1 polymer ?
#
loop_
_entity_poly.entity_id
_entity_poly.type
_entity_poly.pdbx_seq_one_letter_code
_entity_poly.pdbx_strand_id
1 'polypeptide(L)'
;MVKKVAWGTLAALVLSAVLARASAADQTKDIVDTAVAAGSFKTLATALEAAGLVSTLKGAGPFTVFAPTDEAFAKLPAGTLEMLLKPENKAKLQRILTYHVVAGRVMAADVAKLRSAKAVSGDTITVSTTAGVMVDKARVLKTDVVASNGVIHVIDAVILPNDK
;
A
#
# COMPACT_ATOMS: atom_id res chain seq x y z
N MET A 1 -25.90 66.09 -31.11
CA MET A 1 -25.81 64.70 -31.61
C MET A 1 -24.93 63.89 -30.69
N VAL A 2 -25.53 63.09 -29.96
CA VAL A 2 -24.82 62.29 -29.01
C VAL A 2 -24.67 60.91 -29.60
N LYS A 3 -23.47 60.53 -29.91
CA LYS A 3 -23.17 59.19 -30.28
C LYS A 3 -22.99 58.36 -29.02
N LYS A 4 -23.98 57.59 -28.70
CA LYS A 4 -23.85 56.62 -27.67
C LYS A 4 -22.96 55.50 -28.16
N VAL A 5 -21.78 55.46 -27.68
CA VAL A 5 -20.92 54.31 -27.84
C VAL A 5 -21.50 53.25 -26.93
N ALA A 6 -22.07 52.24 -27.53
CA ALA A 6 -22.41 51.04 -26.77
C ALA A 6 -21.12 50.38 -26.36
N TRP A 7 -20.81 50.54 -25.13
CA TRP A 7 -19.77 49.74 -24.51
C TRP A 7 -20.33 48.35 -24.34
N GLY A 8 -19.92 47.52 -25.26
CA GLY A 8 -20.12 46.09 -25.05
C GLY A 8 -19.45 45.73 -23.75
N THR A 9 -20.26 45.38 -22.81
CA THR A 9 -19.80 44.77 -21.60
C THR A 9 -19.04 43.50 -22.02
N LEU A 10 -17.74 43.56 -21.95
CA LEU A 10 -16.96 42.35 -21.90
C LEU A 10 -17.40 41.60 -20.65
N ALA A 11 -18.30 40.68 -20.86
CA ALA A 11 -18.48 39.63 -19.92
C ALA A 11 -17.16 38.89 -19.89
N ALA A 12 -16.33 39.21 -18.93
CA ALA A 12 -15.22 38.38 -18.58
C ALA A 12 -15.82 37.04 -18.14
N LEU A 13 -15.87 36.11 -19.05
CA LEU A 13 -16.06 34.73 -18.72
C LEU A 13 -14.84 34.36 -17.89
N VAL A 14 -14.97 34.55 -16.60
CA VAL A 14 -14.11 33.85 -15.65
C VAL A 14 -14.52 32.38 -15.78
N LEU A 15 -13.88 31.74 -16.71
CA LEU A 15 -13.89 30.30 -16.75
C LEU A 15 -13.16 29.85 -15.46
N SER A 16 -13.93 29.79 -14.40
CA SER A 16 -13.50 29.09 -13.21
C SER A 16 -13.31 27.63 -13.63
N ALA A 17 -12.12 27.34 -14.08
CA ALA A 17 -11.69 25.97 -14.14
C ALA A 17 -11.70 25.47 -12.70
N VAL A 18 -12.84 24.98 -12.29
CA VAL A 18 -12.94 24.13 -11.10
C VAL A 18 -12.20 22.86 -11.49
N LEU A 19 -10.89 22.91 -11.36
CA LEU A 19 -10.13 21.69 -11.31
C LEU A 19 -10.66 20.95 -10.09
N ALA A 20 -11.41 19.92 -10.36
CA ALA A 20 -11.78 18.96 -9.35
C ALA A 20 -10.49 18.31 -8.82
N ARG A 21 -9.94 18.89 -7.77
CA ARG A 21 -8.79 18.33 -7.04
C ARG A 21 -9.22 17.24 -6.08
N ALA A 22 -10.33 16.59 -6.34
CA ALA A 22 -10.87 15.53 -5.49
C ALA A 22 -9.90 14.33 -5.33
N SER A 23 -9.00 14.11 -6.29
CA SER A 23 -8.03 13.04 -6.21
C SER A 23 -6.73 13.40 -5.48
N ALA A 24 -6.44 14.67 -5.28
CA ALA A 24 -5.19 15.10 -4.62
C ALA A 24 -5.26 14.97 -3.09
N ALA A 25 -6.45 15.03 -2.49
CA ALA A 25 -6.63 14.91 -1.05
C ALA A 25 -6.41 13.47 -0.55
N ASP A 26 -6.72 12.46 -1.36
CA ASP A 26 -6.54 11.06 -1.01
C ASP A 26 -5.09 10.57 -1.21
N GLN A 27 -4.29 11.33 -1.96
CA GLN A 27 -2.89 11.01 -2.25
C GLN A 27 -1.90 11.62 -1.25
N THR A 28 -2.37 12.31 -0.23
CA THR A 28 -1.50 12.91 0.81
C THR A 28 -1.09 11.92 1.89
N LYS A 29 -1.82 10.81 2.02
CA LYS A 29 -1.53 9.76 2.98
C LYS A 29 -0.54 8.77 2.38
N ASP A 30 0.53 8.51 3.10
CA ASP A 30 1.47 7.46 2.73
C ASP A 30 0.89 6.05 2.99
N ILE A 31 1.66 5.03 2.65
CA ILE A 31 1.24 3.63 2.82
C ILE A 31 0.86 3.34 4.27
N VAL A 32 1.64 3.83 5.23
CA VAL A 32 1.40 3.58 6.65
C VAL A 32 0.13 4.27 7.12
N ASP A 33 -0.02 5.54 6.81
CA ASP A 33 -1.21 6.31 7.20
C ASP A 33 -2.48 5.78 6.53
N THR A 34 -2.38 5.34 5.28
CA THR A 34 -3.48 4.70 4.56
C THR A 34 -3.89 3.39 5.21
N ALA A 35 -2.93 2.56 5.61
CA ALA A 35 -3.18 1.30 6.30
C ALA A 35 -3.83 1.54 7.67
N VAL A 36 -3.33 2.49 8.44
CA VAL A 36 -3.90 2.84 9.76
C VAL A 36 -5.33 3.37 9.61
N ALA A 37 -5.57 4.23 8.63
CA ALA A 37 -6.91 4.78 8.36
C ALA A 37 -7.94 3.72 7.94
N ALA A 38 -7.50 2.63 7.32
CA ALA A 38 -8.36 1.52 6.96
C ALA A 38 -8.87 0.72 8.17
N GLY A 39 -8.21 0.81 9.33
CA GLY A 39 -8.65 0.21 10.60
C GLY A 39 -8.46 -1.31 10.72
N SER A 40 -8.13 -2.00 9.65
CA SER A 40 -7.96 -3.46 9.62
C SER A 40 -6.51 -3.93 9.74
N PHE A 41 -5.58 -3.00 9.96
CA PHE A 41 -4.13 -3.26 9.94
C PHE A 41 -3.42 -2.78 11.20
N LYS A 42 -4.10 -2.86 12.34
CA LYS A 42 -3.53 -2.45 13.63
C LYS A 42 -2.29 -3.28 13.99
N THR A 43 -2.39 -4.58 13.81
CA THR A 43 -1.30 -5.51 14.06
C THR A 43 -0.11 -5.24 13.13
N LEU A 44 -0.38 -4.97 11.86
CA LEU A 44 0.66 -4.62 10.89
C LEU A 44 1.35 -3.31 11.28
N ALA A 45 0.61 -2.29 11.67
CA ALA A 45 1.18 -1.02 12.12
C ALA A 45 2.10 -1.21 13.33
N THR A 46 1.64 -1.94 14.33
CA THR A 46 2.45 -2.29 15.51
C THR A 46 3.71 -3.06 15.12
N ALA A 47 3.60 -4.00 14.20
CA ALA A 47 4.75 -4.77 13.73
C ALA A 47 5.77 -3.88 12.97
N LEU A 48 5.29 -2.95 12.16
CA LEU A 48 6.15 -1.98 11.46
C LEU A 48 6.89 -1.05 12.43
N GLU A 49 6.20 -0.60 13.47
CA GLU A 49 6.82 0.21 14.53
C GLU A 49 7.88 -0.58 15.30
N ALA A 50 7.56 -1.80 15.71
CA ALA A 50 8.49 -2.69 16.41
C ALA A 50 9.72 -3.03 15.55
N ALA A 51 9.54 -3.18 14.26
CA ALA A 51 10.63 -3.43 13.30
C ALA A 51 11.44 -2.16 12.97
N GLY A 52 10.92 -0.97 13.25
CA GLY A 52 11.53 0.30 12.86
C GLY A 52 11.45 0.58 11.35
N LEU A 53 10.48 0.01 10.66
CA LEU A 53 10.30 0.15 9.21
C LEU A 53 9.34 1.26 8.80
N VAL A 54 8.68 1.90 9.75
CA VAL A 54 7.72 2.99 9.48
C VAL A 54 8.38 4.10 8.66
N SER A 55 9.56 4.55 9.06
CA SER A 55 10.32 5.58 8.33
C SER A 55 10.70 5.13 6.93
N THR A 56 11.05 3.88 6.76
CA THR A 56 11.40 3.30 5.46
C THR A 56 10.20 3.32 4.51
N LEU A 57 9.04 2.93 5.00
CA LEU A 57 7.80 2.90 4.21
C LEU A 57 7.18 4.28 3.99
N LYS A 58 7.53 5.26 4.80
CA LYS A 58 7.21 6.69 4.59
C LYS A 58 8.14 7.39 3.62
N GLY A 59 9.20 6.72 3.19
CA GLY A 59 10.18 7.25 2.26
C GLY A 59 9.62 7.47 0.84
N ALA A 60 10.43 8.11 0.02
CA ALA A 60 10.03 8.62 -1.30
C ALA A 60 9.99 7.59 -2.44
N GLY A 61 10.21 6.32 -2.18
CA GLY A 61 10.15 5.30 -3.23
C GLY A 61 8.71 4.92 -3.55
N PRO A 62 8.37 4.51 -4.78
CA PRO A 62 7.14 3.76 -4.94
C PRO A 62 7.32 2.36 -4.35
N PHE A 63 6.40 1.98 -3.47
CA PHE A 63 6.38 0.65 -2.86
C PHE A 63 5.05 -0.02 -3.13
N THR A 64 5.07 -1.33 -3.31
CA THR A 64 3.88 -2.16 -3.30
C THR A 64 3.90 -3.00 -2.04
N VAL A 65 2.90 -2.84 -1.19
CA VAL A 65 2.80 -3.54 0.09
C VAL A 65 1.66 -4.55 0.04
N PHE A 66 1.98 -5.80 0.30
CA PHE A 66 0.98 -6.82 0.55
C PHE A 66 0.63 -6.81 2.04
N ALA A 67 -0.42 -6.09 2.39
CA ALA A 67 -0.80 -5.85 3.77
C ALA A 67 -1.71 -6.98 4.28
N PRO A 68 -1.24 -7.82 5.21
CA PRO A 68 -2.09 -8.81 5.86
C PRO A 68 -3.03 -8.10 6.84
N THR A 69 -4.28 -8.53 6.87
CA THR A 69 -5.28 -8.04 7.83
C THR A 69 -4.99 -8.53 9.25
N ASP A 70 -5.65 -7.94 10.24
CA ASP A 70 -5.57 -8.45 11.62
C ASP A 70 -6.01 -9.91 11.72
N GLU A 71 -7.01 -10.30 10.93
CA GLU A 71 -7.44 -11.70 10.82
C GLU A 71 -6.36 -12.61 10.22
N ALA A 72 -5.56 -12.09 9.28
CA ALA A 72 -4.44 -12.81 8.70
C ALA A 72 -3.37 -13.14 9.76
N PHE A 73 -3.08 -12.20 10.64
CA PHE A 73 -2.20 -12.43 11.78
C PHE A 73 -2.78 -13.43 12.78
N ALA A 74 -4.09 -13.44 12.96
CA ALA A 74 -4.77 -14.39 13.83
C ALA A 74 -4.67 -15.85 13.34
N LYS A 75 -4.43 -16.06 12.05
CA LYS A 75 -4.19 -17.39 11.48
C LYS A 75 -2.79 -17.96 11.78
N LEU A 76 -1.89 -17.12 12.26
CA LEU A 76 -0.58 -17.58 12.69
C LEU A 76 -0.70 -18.47 13.93
N PRO A 77 0.23 -19.43 14.13
CA PRO A 77 0.27 -20.21 15.34
C PRO A 77 0.31 -19.33 16.59
N ALA A 78 -0.35 -19.75 17.65
CA ALA A 78 -0.38 -19.02 18.92
C ALA A 78 1.05 -18.71 19.42
N GLY A 79 1.24 -17.44 19.81
CA GLY A 79 2.55 -16.96 20.28
C GLY A 79 3.55 -16.57 19.20
N THR A 80 3.29 -16.90 17.93
CA THR A 80 4.22 -16.55 16.84
C THR A 80 4.35 -15.03 16.70
N LEU A 81 3.24 -14.31 16.72
CA LEU A 81 3.25 -12.85 16.62
C LEU A 81 3.97 -12.22 17.81
N GLU A 82 3.66 -12.67 19.02
CA GLU A 82 4.31 -12.18 20.24
C GLU A 82 5.82 -12.45 20.24
N MET A 83 6.20 -13.61 19.73
CA MET A 83 7.61 -13.96 19.58
C MET A 83 8.32 -13.04 18.57
N LEU A 84 7.66 -12.73 17.45
CA LEU A 84 8.20 -11.84 16.42
C LEU A 84 8.30 -10.38 16.90
N LEU A 85 7.42 -9.95 17.78
CA LEU A 85 7.43 -8.59 18.34
C LEU A 85 8.51 -8.39 19.40
N LYS A 86 9.13 -9.46 19.87
CA LYS A 86 10.24 -9.36 20.84
C LYS A 86 11.45 -8.67 20.20
N PRO A 87 12.17 -7.80 20.95
CA PRO A 87 13.37 -7.15 20.46
C PRO A 87 14.45 -8.10 19.93
N GLU A 88 14.54 -9.29 20.52
CA GLU A 88 15.46 -10.36 20.12
C GLU A 88 15.23 -10.85 18.71
N ASN A 89 13.96 -10.79 18.25
CA ASN A 89 13.52 -11.27 16.94
C ASN A 89 13.29 -10.14 15.94
N LYS A 90 13.73 -8.92 16.25
CA LYS A 90 13.53 -7.75 15.40
C LYS A 90 14.02 -7.96 13.97
N ALA A 91 15.18 -8.58 13.80
CA ALA A 91 15.74 -8.87 12.47
C ALA A 91 14.85 -9.84 11.67
N LYS A 92 14.30 -10.84 12.35
CA LYS A 92 13.36 -11.78 11.72
C LYS A 92 12.05 -11.08 11.33
N LEU A 93 11.52 -10.24 12.21
CA LEU A 93 10.34 -9.43 11.93
C LEU A 93 10.57 -8.48 10.74
N GLN A 94 11.71 -7.80 10.69
CA GLN A 94 12.09 -6.95 9.57
C GLN A 94 12.14 -7.72 8.27
N ARG A 95 12.73 -8.92 8.26
CA ARG A 95 12.78 -9.76 7.08
C ARG A 95 11.39 -10.15 6.60
N ILE A 96 10.50 -10.55 7.50
CA ILE A 96 9.11 -10.89 7.17
C ILE A 96 8.39 -9.67 6.60
N LEU A 97 8.49 -8.52 7.23
CA LEU A 97 7.82 -7.31 6.78
C LEU A 97 8.36 -6.79 5.44
N THR A 98 9.67 -6.83 5.23
CA THR A 98 10.27 -6.48 3.94
C THR A 98 9.94 -7.49 2.85
N TYR A 99 9.66 -8.73 3.22
CA TYR A 99 9.16 -9.73 2.29
C TYR A 99 7.75 -9.40 1.76
N HIS A 100 6.93 -8.71 2.55
CA HIS A 100 5.61 -8.20 2.12
C HIS A 100 5.69 -6.94 1.25
N VAL A 101 6.86 -6.36 1.11
CA VAL A 101 7.07 -5.13 0.35
C VAL A 101 7.81 -5.44 -0.94
N VAL A 102 7.25 -4.99 -2.05
CA VAL A 102 7.88 -5.07 -3.36
C VAL A 102 8.32 -3.67 -3.78
N ALA A 103 9.55 -3.56 -4.26
CA ALA A 103 10.05 -2.31 -4.80
C ALA A 103 9.34 -1.98 -6.12
N GLY A 104 8.88 -0.74 -6.25
CA GLY A 104 8.13 -0.30 -7.43
C GLY A 104 6.61 -0.32 -7.19
N ARG A 105 5.91 0.33 -8.11
CA ARG A 105 4.45 0.39 -8.08
C ARG A 105 3.89 -0.69 -8.98
N VAL A 106 3.32 -1.72 -8.38
CA VAL A 106 2.71 -2.85 -9.09
C VAL A 106 1.22 -2.84 -8.82
N MET A 107 0.44 -2.50 -9.84
CA MET A 107 -1.02 -2.51 -9.77
C MET A 107 -1.55 -3.94 -9.92
N ALA A 108 -2.82 -4.17 -9.58
CA ALA A 108 -3.44 -5.48 -9.69
C ALA A 108 -3.35 -6.08 -11.09
N ALA A 109 -3.51 -5.27 -12.13
CA ALA A 109 -3.36 -5.70 -13.51
C ALA A 109 -1.94 -6.20 -13.82
N ASP A 110 -0.94 -5.57 -13.23
CA ASP A 110 0.45 -5.97 -13.38
C ASP A 110 0.77 -7.21 -12.55
N VAL A 111 0.26 -7.27 -11.31
CA VAL A 111 0.39 -8.46 -10.44
C VAL A 111 -0.19 -9.69 -11.13
N ALA A 112 -1.34 -9.56 -11.79
CA ALA A 112 -1.98 -10.66 -12.51
C ALA A 112 -1.16 -11.19 -13.69
N LYS A 113 -0.28 -10.38 -14.25
CA LYS A 113 0.62 -10.76 -15.36
C LYS A 113 1.94 -11.34 -14.87
N LEU A 114 2.32 -11.04 -13.64
CA LEU A 114 3.55 -11.53 -13.04
C LEU A 114 3.36 -12.95 -12.49
N ARG A 115 4.36 -13.78 -12.66
CA ARG A 115 4.45 -15.08 -11.99
C ARG A 115 5.23 -15.00 -10.68
N SER A 116 6.03 -13.97 -10.56
CA SER A 116 6.84 -13.71 -9.39
C SER A 116 7.15 -12.23 -9.27
N ALA A 117 7.34 -11.77 -8.04
CA ALA A 117 7.77 -10.42 -7.73
C ALA A 117 8.94 -10.47 -6.75
N LYS A 118 9.89 -9.57 -6.93
CA LYS A 118 11.03 -9.48 -6.02
C LYS A 118 10.70 -8.57 -4.84
N ALA A 119 10.75 -9.13 -3.66
CA ALA A 119 10.55 -8.39 -2.42
C ALA A 119 11.78 -7.52 -2.07
N VAL A 120 11.57 -6.50 -1.26
CA VAL A 120 12.64 -5.65 -0.73
C VAL A 120 13.65 -6.44 0.11
N SER A 121 13.20 -7.55 0.73
CA SER A 121 14.08 -8.48 1.44
C SER A 121 15.11 -9.18 0.56
N GLY A 122 14.93 -9.16 -0.77
CA GLY A 122 15.73 -9.91 -1.73
C GLY A 122 15.14 -11.25 -2.13
N ASP A 123 14.13 -11.71 -1.41
CA ASP A 123 13.43 -12.96 -1.69
C ASP A 123 12.42 -12.76 -2.84
N THR A 124 12.01 -13.86 -3.45
CA THR A 124 11.02 -13.84 -4.54
C THR A 124 9.67 -14.32 -4.02
N ILE A 125 8.64 -13.51 -4.25
CA ILE A 125 7.25 -13.84 -3.97
C ILE A 125 6.66 -14.50 -5.21
N THR A 126 6.01 -15.64 -5.03
CA THR A 126 5.30 -16.33 -6.11
C THR A 126 3.91 -15.73 -6.27
N VAL A 127 3.56 -15.37 -7.49
CA VAL A 127 2.22 -14.86 -7.84
C VAL A 127 1.48 -15.91 -8.65
N SER A 128 0.27 -16.22 -8.26
CA SER A 128 -0.62 -17.14 -8.97
C SER A 128 -1.95 -16.48 -9.23
N THR A 129 -2.51 -16.72 -10.41
CA THR A 129 -3.82 -16.18 -10.83
C THR A 129 -4.83 -17.26 -11.16
N THR A 130 -4.51 -18.50 -10.87
CA THR A 130 -5.34 -19.67 -11.23
C THR A 130 -6.71 -19.66 -10.53
N ALA A 131 -6.75 -19.19 -9.28
CA ALA A 131 -7.97 -19.12 -8.47
C ALA A 131 -8.20 -17.71 -7.89
N GLY A 132 -7.99 -16.67 -8.69
CA GLY A 132 -7.88 -15.30 -8.26
C GLY A 132 -6.42 -14.92 -7.99
N VAL A 133 -6.17 -13.67 -7.65
CA VAL A 133 -4.81 -13.22 -7.37
C VAL A 133 -4.37 -13.76 -6.02
N MET A 134 -3.34 -14.57 -6.04
CA MET A 134 -2.70 -15.13 -4.86
C MET A 134 -1.22 -14.77 -4.84
N VAL A 135 -0.72 -14.48 -3.66
CA VAL A 135 0.68 -14.18 -3.40
C VAL A 135 1.19 -15.25 -2.44
N ASP A 136 2.07 -16.12 -2.91
CA ASP A 136 2.45 -17.35 -2.22
C ASP A 136 1.20 -18.18 -1.83
N LYS A 137 0.89 -18.25 -0.54
CA LYS A 137 -0.28 -18.95 -0.02
C LYS A 137 -1.42 -18.02 0.39
N ALA A 138 -1.22 -16.71 0.27
CA ALA A 138 -2.19 -15.70 0.65
C ALA A 138 -3.05 -15.28 -0.55
N ARG A 139 -4.33 -15.11 -0.31
CA ARG A 139 -5.26 -14.58 -1.31
C ARG A 139 -5.32 -13.07 -1.18
N VAL A 140 -5.27 -12.37 -2.30
CA VAL A 140 -5.51 -10.94 -2.34
C VAL A 140 -7.00 -10.66 -2.25
N LEU A 141 -7.41 -9.99 -1.17
CA LEU A 141 -8.81 -9.65 -0.90
C LEU A 141 -9.21 -8.35 -1.55
N LYS A 142 -8.33 -7.37 -1.52
CA LYS A 142 -8.55 -6.04 -2.08
C LYS A 142 -7.28 -5.57 -2.75
N THR A 143 -7.42 -4.98 -3.90
CA THR A 143 -6.31 -4.50 -4.72
C THR A 143 -6.40 -2.98 -4.91
N ASP A 144 -5.28 -2.39 -5.36
CA ASP A 144 -5.23 -1.00 -5.81
C ASP A 144 -5.65 0.04 -4.75
N VAL A 145 -5.32 -0.19 -3.48
CA VAL A 145 -5.41 0.85 -2.47
C VAL A 145 -4.22 1.78 -2.65
N VAL A 146 -4.47 2.89 -3.32
CA VAL A 146 -3.41 3.85 -3.69
C VAL A 146 -3.03 4.71 -2.50
N ALA A 147 -1.73 4.83 -2.27
CA ALA A 147 -1.13 5.75 -1.32
C ALA A 147 -0.20 6.73 -2.05
N SER A 148 0.25 7.79 -1.38
CA SER A 148 1.10 8.82 -1.99
C SER A 148 2.44 8.26 -2.48
N ASN A 149 2.98 7.27 -1.79
CA ASN A 149 4.28 6.67 -2.09
C ASN A 149 4.20 5.20 -2.50
N GLY A 150 3.02 4.70 -2.87
CA GLY A 150 2.88 3.33 -3.34
C GLY A 150 1.45 2.83 -3.41
N VAL A 151 1.33 1.51 -3.42
CA VAL A 151 0.06 0.79 -3.52
C VAL A 151 0.00 -0.29 -2.45
N ILE A 152 -1.17 -0.50 -1.90
CA ILE A 152 -1.44 -1.56 -0.93
C ILE A 152 -2.38 -2.59 -1.56
N HIS A 153 -1.99 -3.84 -1.48
CA HIS A 153 -2.85 -4.99 -1.77
C HIS A 153 -3.13 -5.73 -0.46
N VAL A 154 -4.39 -5.88 -0.14
CA VAL A 154 -4.83 -6.54 1.09
C VAL A 154 -4.84 -8.05 0.89
N ILE A 155 -4.18 -8.77 1.77
CA ILE A 155 -4.09 -10.23 1.75
C ILE A 155 -4.70 -10.85 3.01
N ASP A 156 -5.18 -12.07 2.89
CA ASP A 156 -5.89 -12.80 3.95
C ASP A 156 -4.99 -13.70 4.81
N ALA A 157 -3.72 -13.75 4.51
CA ALA A 157 -2.74 -14.52 5.27
C ALA A 157 -1.37 -13.84 5.24
N VAL A 158 -0.61 -14.06 6.31
CA VAL A 158 0.79 -13.59 6.38
C VAL A 158 1.66 -14.51 5.54
N ILE A 159 2.38 -13.93 4.58
CA ILE A 159 3.38 -14.66 3.81
C ILE A 159 4.70 -14.67 4.57
N LEU A 160 5.31 -15.81 4.63
CA LEU A 160 6.59 -16.00 5.31
C LEU A 160 7.66 -16.32 4.28
N PRO A 161 8.83 -15.67 4.35
CA PRO A 161 9.95 -16.05 3.51
C PRO A 161 10.36 -17.49 3.79
N ASN A 162 10.68 -18.21 2.74
CA ASN A 162 11.18 -19.55 2.90
C ASN A 162 12.58 -19.49 3.52
N ASP A 163 12.68 -19.91 4.76
CA ASP A 163 13.97 -20.10 5.42
C ASP A 163 14.62 -21.35 4.79
N LYS A 164 15.42 -21.11 3.75
CA LYS A 164 16.37 -22.10 3.23
C LYS A 164 17.72 -21.90 3.86
#